data_28fda501d5a687bd67ebed9f35ef0e89
#
_entry.id   28fda501d5a687bd67ebed9f35ef0e89
#
_cell.length_a   1.000
_cell.length_b   1.000
_cell.length_c   1.000
_cell.angle_alpha   90.00
_cell.angle_beta   90.00
_cell.angle_gamma   90.00
#
_symmetry.space_group_name_H-M   'P 1'
#
loop_
_entity.id
_entity.type
_entity.pdbx_description
1 polymer ?
#
loop_
_entity_poly.entity_id
_entity_poly.type
_entity_poly.pdbx_seq_one_letter_code
_entity_poly.pdbx_strand_id
1 'polypeptide(L)'
;EMQRRYKLFEEGQVRDIKGFNEKYKDDSQVEHLPLILIVIDELAELMMVAAKEVETYISRLAALARAAGIHLLIATQRPSVDVITGVIKANIGSRIAFAVTSGVDSRTILDSYGAEKLLGKGDMLYAPMSAPQPVRG
;
A
#
# COMPACT_ATOMS: atom_id res chain seq x y z
N GLU A 1 9.55 -11.65 -8.62
CA GLU A 1 9.43 -10.56 -9.60
C GLU A 1 10.20 -9.32 -9.18
N MET A 2 10.02 -8.81 -7.96
CA MET A 2 10.77 -7.65 -7.46
C MET A 2 12.29 -7.82 -7.60
N GLN A 3 12.84 -8.95 -7.16
CA GLN A 3 14.29 -9.24 -7.30
C GLN A 3 14.73 -9.33 -8.77
N ARG A 4 13.90 -9.94 -9.64
CA ARG A 4 14.17 -9.98 -11.09
C ARG A 4 14.29 -8.58 -11.68
N ARG A 5 13.36 -7.67 -11.30
CA ARG A 5 13.40 -6.28 -11.78
C ARG A 5 14.63 -5.52 -11.30
N TYR A 6 14.99 -5.69 -10.03
CA TYR A 6 16.22 -5.07 -9.52
C TYR A 6 17.48 -5.53 -10.25
N LYS A 7 17.57 -6.83 -10.61
CA LYS A 7 18.67 -7.33 -11.44
C LYS A 7 18.69 -6.67 -12.82
N LEU A 8 17.54 -6.53 -13.47
CA LEU A 8 17.44 -5.81 -14.75
C LEU A 8 17.84 -4.34 -14.62
N PHE A 9 17.50 -3.69 -13.52
CA PHE A 9 17.90 -2.29 -13.27
C PHE A 9 19.42 -2.17 -13.08
N GLU A 10 20.02 -3.10 -12.37
CA GLU A 10 21.48 -3.17 -12.19
C GLU A 10 22.20 -3.37 -13.54
N GLU A 11 21.80 -4.36 -14.31
CA GLU A 11 22.32 -4.63 -15.65
C GLU A 11 22.10 -3.43 -16.59
N GLY A 12 20.93 -2.80 -16.50
CA GLY A 12 20.58 -1.60 -17.26
C GLY A 12 21.21 -0.31 -16.73
N GLN A 13 21.90 -0.32 -15.59
CA GLN A 13 22.44 0.88 -14.92
C GLN A 13 21.37 1.97 -14.70
N VAL A 14 20.16 1.56 -14.32
CA VAL A 14 19.03 2.43 -14.00
C VAL A 14 18.58 2.20 -12.56
N ARG A 15 17.80 3.15 -11.99
CA ARG A 15 17.41 3.10 -10.58
C ARG A 15 16.00 2.57 -10.33
N ASP A 16 15.15 2.64 -11.34
CA ASP A 16 13.75 2.33 -11.22
C ASP A 16 13.12 1.92 -12.56
N ILE A 17 11.86 1.47 -12.49
CA ILE A 17 11.09 1.02 -13.66
C ILE A 17 10.92 2.11 -14.72
N LYS A 18 10.80 3.37 -14.31
CA LYS A 18 10.63 4.49 -15.24
C LYS A 18 11.91 4.69 -16.06
N GLY A 19 13.06 4.71 -15.39
CA GLY A 19 14.36 4.80 -16.04
C GLY A 19 14.64 3.61 -16.95
N PHE A 20 14.25 2.40 -16.54
CA PHE A 20 14.37 1.20 -17.35
C PHE A 20 13.54 1.30 -18.64
N ASN A 21 12.26 1.57 -18.51
CA ASN A 21 11.34 1.66 -19.64
C ASN A 21 11.69 2.80 -20.59
N GLU A 22 12.17 3.94 -20.09
CA GLU A 22 12.61 5.05 -20.93
C GLU A 22 13.90 4.72 -21.68
N LYS A 23 14.86 4.04 -21.04
CA LYS A 23 16.11 3.64 -21.65
C LYS A 23 15.92 2.68 -22.82
N TYR A 24 14.99 1.73 -22.66
CA TYR A 24 14.78 0.66 -23.64
C TYR A 24 13.52 0.84 -24.49
N LYS A 25 12.92 2.03 -24.52
CA LYS A 25 11.66 2.30 -25.22
C LYS A 25 11.69 1.98 -26.73
N ASP A 26 12.86 2.14 -27.37
CA ASP A 26 13.05 1.91 -28.81
C ASP A 26 13.74 0.56 -29.10
N ASP A 27 14.01 -0.23 -28.07
CA ASP A 27 14.65 -1.55 -28.20
C ASP A 27 13.59 -2.65 -28.26
N SER A 28 13.33 -3.16 -29.47
CA SER A 28 12.36 -4.23 -29.70
C SER A 28 12.73 -5.60 -29.08
N GLN A 29 13.96 -5.76 -28.60
CA GLN A 29 14.44 -6.99 -27.94
C GLN A 29 14.21 -6.96 -26.43
N VAL A 30 13.91 -5.80 -25.86
CA VAL A 30 13.69 -5.63 -24.41
C VAL A 30 12.21 -5.37 -24.14
N GLU A 31 11.60 -6.24 -23.35
CA GLU A 31 10.21 -6.10 -22.98
C GLU A 31 10.00 -4.93 -22.00
N HIS A 32 9.06 -4.06 -22.33
CA HIS A 32 8.62 -2.99 -21.43
C HIS A 32 8.04 -3.58 -20.13
N LEU A 33 8.52 -3.13 -18.98
CA LEU A 33 8.06 -3.61 -17.68
C LEU A 33 6.76 -2.90 -17.27
N PRO A 34 5.64 -3.64 -17.10
CA PRO A 34 4.38 -3.05 -16.65
C PRO A 34 4.42 -2.73 -15.14
N LEU A 35 3.57 -1.81 -14.70
CA LEU A 35 3.27 -1.66 -13.29
C LEU A 35 2.49 -2.88 -12.79
N ILE A 36 2.75 -3.27 -11.54
CA ILE A 36 2.04 -4.36 -10.87
C ILE A 36 1.27 -3.76 -9.69
N LEU A 37 -0.02 -4.04 -9.61
CA LEU A 37 -0.85 -3.75 -8.45
C LEU A 37 -1.18 -5.05 -7.73
N ILE A 38 -0.75 -5.15 -6.47
CA ILE A 38 -1.12 -6.25 -5.57
C ILE A 38 -2.28 -5.76 -4.72
N VAL A 39 -3.41 -6.46 -4.79
CA VAL A 39 -4.60 -6.16 -4.00
C VAL A 39 -4.80 -7.23 -2.93
N ILE A 40 -4.88 -6.81 -1.68
CA ILE A 40 -5.29 -7.64 -0.54
C ILE A 40 -6.68 -7.15 -0.13
N ASP A 41 -7.71 -7.94 -0.41
CA ASP A 41 -9.11 -7.57 -0.21
C ASP A 41 -9.51 -7.61 1.28
N GLU A 42 -9.01 -8.60 2.04
CA GLU A 42 -9.24 -8.70 3.47
C GLU A 42 -7.93 -9.08 4.20
N LEU A 43 -7.26 -8.07 4.77
CA LEU A 43 -6.01 -8.27 5.50
C LEU A 43 -6.20 -9.13 6.74
N ALA A 44 -7.36 -9.01 7.43
CA ALA A 44 -7.62 -9.77 8.66
C ALA A 44 -7.51 -11.28 8.46
N GLU A 45 -7.92 -11.81 7.31
CA GLU A 45 -7.81 -13.24 7.02
C GLU A 45 -6.36 -13.72 6.97
N LEU A 46 -5.48 -12.93 6.39
CA LEU A 46 -4.05 -13.23 6.36
C LEU A 46 -3.40 -13.10 7.74
N MET A 47 -3.79 -12.07 8.51
CA MET A 47 -3.28 -11.83 9.85
C MET A 47 -3.69 -12.95 10.83
N MET A 48 -4.85 -13.54 10.66
CA MET A 48 -5.30 -14.68 11.48
C MET A 48 -4.46 -15.95 11.26
N VAL A 49 -3.90 -16.12 10.06
CA VAL A 49 -3.15 -17.33 9.69
C VAL A 49 -1.66 -17.18 9.97
N ALA A 50 -1.07 -16.05 9.63
CA ALA A 50 0.37 -15.87 9.60
C ALA A 50 0.79 -14.39 9.83
N ALA A 51 0.32 -13.78 10.91
CA ALA A 51 0.50 -12.33 11.17
C ALA A 51 1.95 -11.86 11.01
N LYS A 52 2.91 -12.56 11.62
CA LYS A 52 4.32 -12.17 11.62
C LYS A 52 4.94 -12.20 10.23
N GLU A 53 4.63 -13.21 9.45
CA GLU A 53 5.11 -13.34 8.06
C GLU A 53 4.47 -12.28 7.18
N VAL A 54 3.17 -12.04 7.33
CA VAL A 54 2.43 -11.02 6.58
C VAL A 54 3.00 -9.62 6.85
N GLU A 55 3.20 -9.25 8.11
CA GLU A 55 3.86 -7.98 8.47
C GLU A 55 5.25 -7.85 7.84
N THR A 56 6.04 -8.91 7.90
CA THR A 56 7.40 -8.94 7.33
C THR A 56 7.37 -8.71 5.82
N TYR A 57 6.47 -9.39 5.10
CA TYR A 57 6.36 -9.25 3.65
C TYR A 57 5.80 -7.90 3.23
N ILE A 58 4.77 -7.38 3.91
CA ILE A 58 4.22 -6.05 3.64
C ILE A 58 5.30 -4.98 3.87
N SER A 59 6.03 -5.04 4.99
CA SER A 59 7.11 -4.10 5.29
C SER A 59 8.20 -4.13 4.21
N ARG A 60 8.61 -5.32 3.78
CA ARG A 60 9.61 -5.48 2.72
C ARG A 60 9.13 -4.96 1.37
N LEU A 61 7.88 -5.25 0.99
CA LEU A 61 7.30 -4.74 -0.24
C LEU A 61 7.14 -3.22 -0.19
N ALA A 62 6.61 -2.67 0.89
CA ALA A 62 6.44 -1.22 1.03
C ALA A 62 7.77 -0.46 0.94
N ALA A 63 8.85 -1.03 1.50
CA ALA A 63 10.18 -0.42 1.46
C ALA A 63 10.85 -0.49 0.09
N LEU A 64 10.67 -1.59 -0.66
CA LEU A 64 11.49 -1.90 -1.83
C LEU A 64 10.72 -1.94 -3.15
N ALA A 65 9.41 -2.21 -3.13
CA ALA A 65 8.68 -2.51 -4.35
C ALA A 65 8.37 -1.28 -5.22
N ARG A 66 8.37 -0.08 -4.63
CA ARG A 66 8.03 1.17 -5.31
C ARG A 66 8.91 1.46 -6.54
N ALA A 67 10.21 1.35 -6.38
CA ALA A 67 11.14 1.56 -7.49
C ALA A 67 11.00 0.49 -8.58
N ALA A 68 10.61 -0.73 -8.20
CA ALA A 68 10.31 -1.81 -9.12
C ALA A 68 8.94 -1.69 -9.82
N GLY A 69 8.15 -0.64 -9.52
CA GLY A 69 6.83 -0.42 -10.09
C GLY A 69 5.77 -1.38 -9.56
N ILE A 70 5.91 -1.84 -8.31
CA ILE A 70 4.95 -2.72 -7.65
C ILE A 70 4.26 -1.91 -6.54
N HIS A 71 2.95 -1.87 -6.57
CA HIS A 71 2.10 -1.11 -5.66
C HIS A 71 1.22 -2.05 -4.84
N LEU A 72 0.91 -1.65 -3.62
CA LEU A 72 0.04 -2.38 -2.69
C LEU A 72 -1.25 -1.60 -2.47
N LEU A 73 -2.37 -2.27 -2.62
CA LEU A 73 -3.68 -1.84 -2.14
C LEU A 73 -4.16 -2.86 -1.11
N ILE A 74 -4.30 -2.42 0.14
CA ILE A 74 -4.66 -3.31 1.24
C ILE A 74 -5.98 -2.84 1.82
N ALA A 75 -6.96 -3.72 1.87
CA ALA A 75 -8.26 -3.47 2.47
C ALA A 75 -8.53 -4.42 3.65
N THR A 76 -9.40 -4.01 4.54
CA THR A 76 -9.96 -4.84 5.61
C THR A 76 -11.30 -4.29 6.08
N GLN A 77 -12.21 -5.18 6.43
CA GLN A 77 -13.47 -4.85 7.10
C GLN A 77 -13.35 -4.91 8.64
N ARG A 78 -12.15 -5.27 9.16
CA ARG A 78 -11.88 -5.38 10.60
C ARG A 78 -10.81 -4.36 11.01
N PRO A 79 -11.20 -3.11 11.35
CA PRO A 79 -10.27 -2.06 11.72
C PRO A 79 -9.79 -2.18 13.17
N SER A 80 -9.26 -3.34 13.54
CA SER A 80 -8.73 -3.63 14.87
C SER A 80 -7.20 -3.46 14.91
N VAL A 81 -6.64 -3.24 16.10
CA VAL A 81 -5.20 -2.99 16.30
C VAL A 81 -4.31 -4.20 16.02
N ASP A 82 -4.87 -5.40 16.08
CA ASP A 82 -4.24 -6.67 15.74
C ASP A 82 -4.21 -6.94 14.23
N VAL A 83 -5.03 -6.25 13.45
CA VAL A 83 -5.05 -6.27 11.98
C VAL A 83 -4.28 -5.09 11.41
N ILE A 84 -4.64 -3.87 11.82
CA ILE A 84 -3.95 -2.63 11.39
C ILE A 84 -2.89 -2.29 12.45
N THR A 85 -1.86 -3.08 12.48
CA THR A 85 -0.80 -2.97 13.49
C THR A 85 0.08 -1.74 13.28
N GLY A 86 0.86 -1.40 14.31
CA GLY A 86 1.86 -0.33 14.21
C GLY A 86 2.88 -0.55 13.09
N VAL A 87 3.24 -1.81 12.81
CA VAL A 87 4.15 -2.19 11.72
C VAL A 87 3.52 -1.89 10.36
N ILE A 88 2.25 -2.29 10.16
CA ILE A 88 1.50 -2.00 8.93
C ILE A 88 1.39 -0.48 8.72
N LYS A 89 0.97 0.26 9.74
CA LYS A 89 0.81 1.72 9.67
C LYS A 89 2.11 2.47 9.40
N ALA A 90 3.23 2.00 9.95
CA ALA A 90 4.54 2.61 9.71
C ALA A 90 5.01 2.48 8.26
N ASN A 91 4.56 1.44 7.55
CA ASN A 91 4.96 1.15 6.18
C ASN A 91 3.94 1.60 5.13
N ILE A 92 2.66 1.67 5.50
CA ILE A 92 1.56 2.11 4.62
C ILE A 92 1.13 3.52 5.07
N GLY A 93 1.73 4.53 4.44
CA GLY A 93 1.55 5.92 4.87
C GLY A 93 0.25 6.58 4.40
N SER A 94 -0.27 6.20 3.23
CA SER A 94 -1.55 6.73 2.73
C SER A 94 -2.68 5.80 3.13
N ARG A 95 -3.76 6.35 3.71
CA ARG A 95 -4.88 5.56 4.26
C ARG A 95 -6.22 6.16 3.87
N ILE A 96 -7.20 5.29 3.69
CA ILE A 96 -8.59 5.65 3.43
C ILE A 96 -9.45 4.96 4.49
N ALA A 97 -10.36 5.70 5.10
CA ALA A 97 -11.42 5.13 5.92
C ALA A 97 -12.77 5.52 5.34
N PHE A 98 -13.59 4.52 5.09
CA PHE A 98 -15.03 4.69 4.89
C PHE A 98 -15.73 4.79 6.24
N ALA A 99 -17.08 4.93 6.24
CA ALA A 99 -17.85 5.00 7.45
C ALA A 99 -17.59 3.79 8.36
N VAL A 100 -17.25 4.06 9.62
CA VAL A 100 -17.02 3.05 10.65
C VAL A 100 -18.01 3.23 11.82
N THR A 101 -18.13 2.23 12.67
CA THR A 101 -19.11 2.21 13.75
C THR A 101 -18.68 3.00 14.99
N SER A 102 -17.38 3.23 15.17
CA SER A 102 -16.85 3.89 16.35
C SER A 102 -15.68 4.83 16.06
N GLY A 103 -15.47 5.82 16.93
CA GLY A 103 -14.28 6.67 16.88
C GLY A 103 -12.97 5.91 17.13
N VAL A 104 -13.04 4.77 17.84
CA VAL A 104 -11.88 3.88 18.04
C VAL A 104 -11.44 3.27 16.72
N ASP A 105 -12.37 2.82 15.89
CA ASP A 105 -12.09 2.27 14.56
C ASP A 105 -11.48 3.35 13.65
N SER A 106 -12.06 4.56 13.66
CA SER A 106 -11.49 5.71 12.94
C SER A 106 -10.04 5.97 13.35
N ARG A 107 -9.78 6.01 14.63
CA ARG A 107 -8.44 6.24 15.17
C ARG A 107 -7.48 5.10 14.86
N THR A 108 -7.96 3.87 14.82
CA THR A 108 -7.14 2.70 14.43
C THR A 108 -6.64 2.83 12.99
N ILE A 109 -7.50 3.29 12.07
CA ILE A 109 -7.16 3.46 10.66
C ILE A 109 -6.34 4.74 10.44
N LEU A 110 -6.86 5.89 10.89
CA LEU A 110 -6.40 7.22 10.49
C LEU A 110 -5.49 7.91 11.51
N ASP A 111 -5.30 7.34 12.70
CA ASP A 111 -4.73 7.99 13.89
C ASP A 111 -5.53 9.25 14.34
N SER A 112 -6.74 9.44 13.82
CA SER A 112 -7.65 10.55 14.09
C SER A 112 -9.10 10.10 14.12
N TYR A 113 -9.96 10.91 14.75
CA TYR A 113 -11.41 10.73 14.71
C TYR A 113 -12.00 11.32 13.43
N GLY A 114 -13.22 10.91 13.09
CA GLY A 114 -14.00 11.51 12.00
C GLY A 114 -14.70 10.51 11.08
N ALA A 115 -14.13 9.33 10.88
CA ALA A 115 -14.74 8.31 10.01
C ALA A 115 -16.06 7.75 10.58
N GLU A 116 -16.26 7.84 11.90
CA GLU A 116 -17.53 7.49 12.57
C GLU A 116 -18.66 8.48 12.26
N LYS A 117 -18.36 9.63 11.65
CA LYS A 117 -19.32 10.66 11.25
C LYS A 117 -19.62 10.68 9.76
N LEU A 118 -19.05 9.77 9.02
CA LEU A 118 -19.27 9.64 7.58
C LEU A 118 -20.66 9.08 7.29
N LEU A 119 -21.23 9.51 6.16
CA LEU A 119 -22.61 9.22 5.78
C LEU A 119 -22.81 7.82 5.17
N GLY A 120 -21.73 7.10 4.89
CA GLY A 120 -21.77 5.84 4.13
C GLY A 120 -21.86 6.07 2.62
N LYS A 121 -22.18 5.00 1.86
CA LYS A 121 -22.33 5.05 0.40
C LYS A 121 -21.10 5.58 -0.35
N GLY A 122 -19.91 5.31 0.16
CA GLY A 122 -18.67 5.74 -0.44
C GLY A 122 -18.08 7.04 0.12
N ASP A 123 -18.80 7.75 1.01
CA ASP A 123 -18.25 8.88 1.76
C ASP A 123 -17.02 8.43 2.56
N MET A 124 -15.89 9.11 2.41
CA MET A 124 -14.60 8.66 2.94
C MET A 124 -13.76 9.78 3.51
N LEU A 125 -12.82 9.41 4.37
CA LEU A 125 -11.68 10.23 4.74
C LEU A 125 -10.39 9.65 4.11
N TYR A 126 -9.67 10.47 3.38
CA TYR A 126 -8.38 10.15 2.81
C TYR A 126 -7.26 10.86 3.57
N ALA A 127 -6.35 10.10 4.14
CA ALA A 127 -5.14 10.57 4.81
C ALA A 127 -3.92 10.31 3.92
N PRO A 128 -3.51 11.25 3.07
CA PRO A 128 -2.29 11.12 2.27
C PRO A 128 -1.05 11.22 3.16
N MET A 129 0.03 10.56 2.76
CA MET A 129 1.31 10.62 3.48
C MET A 129 1.86 12.05 3.61
N SER A 130 1.49 12.95 2.70
CA SER A 130 2.00 14.32 2.60
C SER A 130 1.15 15.37 3.33
N ALA A 131 -0.03 15.03 3.85
CA ALA A 131 -0.91 15.98 4.51
C ALA A 131 -1.05 15.71 6.02
N PRO A 132 -1.07 16.75 6.85
CA PRO A 132 -1.15 16.61 8.30
C PRO A 132 -2.52 16.17 8.80
N GLN A 133 -3.57 16.28 7.97
CA GLN A 133 -4.94 15.90 8.32
C GLN A 133 -5.63 15.21 7.15
N PRO A 134 -6.56 14.27 7.44
CA PRO A 134 -7.40 13.65 6.43
C PRO A 134 -8.28 14.64 5.68
N VAL A 135 -8.50 14.38 4.40
CA VAL A 135 -9.39 15.13 3.52
C VAL A 135 -10.64 14.28 3.27
N ARG A 136 -11.82 14.90 3.32
CA ARG A 136 -13.08 14.22 3.00
C ARG A 136 -13.30 14.21 1.48
N GLY A 137 -13.68 13.04 0.95
CA GLY A 137 -14.04 12.82 -0.45
C GLY A 137 -15.42 12.18 -0.59
#